data_e15347c5257b66d1044646a3b518bdcb
#
_entry.id   e15347c5257b66d1044646a3b518bdcb
#
_cell.length_a   1.000
_cell.length_b   1.000
_cell.length_c   1.000
_cell.angle_alpha   90.00
_cell.angle_beta   90.00
_cell.angle_gamma   90.00
#
_symmetry.space_group_name_H-M   'P 1'
#
loop_
_entity.id
_entity.type
_entity.pdbx_description
1 polymer ?
#
loop_
_entity_poly.entity_id
_entity_poly.type
_entity_poly.pdbx_seq_one_letter_code
_entity_poly.pdbx_strand_id
1 'polypeptide(L)'
;MEWYLDPVKLAYIRWKDAVAEEASAAVPYPPHAKLVDLQEVGFLLDENDEAVVIGMELSDDKEVAPGRWRLHIPRVSIQEMRVVELGRAFSKRRKSPVRE
;
A
#
# COMPACT_ATOMS: atom_id res chain seq x y z
N MET A 1 -20.19 -1.75 14.55
CA MET A 1 -19.64 -2.40 13.36
C MET A 1 -18.16 -2.61 13.53
N GLU A 2 -17.71 -3.81 13.27
CA GLU A 2 -16.32 -4.09 13.34
C GLU A 2 -15.70 -3.90 11.97
N TRP A 3 -14.52 -3.34 11.97
CA TRP A 3 -13.76 -3.17 10.75
C TRP A 3 -12.93 -4.42 10.53
N TYR A 4 -12.91 -4.95 9.30
CA TYR A 4 -12.06 -6.10 8.99
C TYR A 4 -10.56 -5.75 9.07
N LEU A 5 -10.25 -4.45 9.16
CA LEU A 5 -8.88 -3.98 9.34
C LEU A 5 -8.58 -3.61 10.79
N ASP A 6 -9.17 -4.29 11.75
CA ASP A 6 -8.88 -4.06 13.15
C ASP A 6 -8.02 -5.21 13.68
N PRO A 7 -6.73 -5.00 14.01
CA PRO A 7 -6.07 -3.70 14.07
C PRO A 7 -5.64 -3.18 12.70
N VAL A 8 -5.52 -1.88 12.60
CA VAL A 8 -5.00 -1.23 11.41
C VAL A 8 -3.49 -1.41 11.33
N LYS A 9 -3.00 -1.75 10.16
CA LYS A 9 -1.57 -1.92 9.93
C LYS A 9 -1.12 -1.03 8.78
N LEU A 10 0.06 -0.46 8.94
CA LEU A 10 0.70 0.32 7.88
C LEU A 10 1.83 -0.51 7.32
N ALA A 11 1.91 -0.60 6.00
CA ALA A 11 2.94 -1.37 5.33
C ALA A 11 3.85 -0.47 4.51
N TYR A 12 5.15 -0.72 4.61
CA TYR A 12 6.15 -0.19 3.69
C TYR A 12 6.58 -1.35 2.80
N ILE A 13 6.56 -1.16 1.50
CA ILE A 13 6.92 -2.21 0.55
C ILE A 13 7.86 -1.65 -0.50
N ARG A 14 9.00 -2.32 -0.69
CA ARG A 14 9.89 -2.06 -1.81
C ARG A 14 9.75 -3.22 -2.78
N TRP A 15 9.45 -2.93 -4.02
CA TRP A 15 9.19 -3.96 -5.01
C TRP A 15 9.68 -3.54 -6.40
N LYS A 16 9.78 -4.50 -7.29
CA LYS A 16 10.23 -4.27 -8.66
C LYS A 16 9.05 -4.40 -9.60
N ASP A 17 8.86 -3.38 -10.40
CA ASP A 17 7.75 -3.31 -11.35
C ASP A 17 8.25 -3.33 -12.79
N ALA A 18 7.35 -3.68 -13.67
CA ALA A 18 7.60 -3.67 -15.11
C ALA A 18 7.77 -2.24 -15.62
N VAL A 19 8.49 -2.13 -16.72
CA VAL A 19 8.69 -0.84 -17.38
C VAL A 19 8.13 -0.94 -18.78
N ALA A 20 7.32 0.03 -19.16
CA ALA A 20 6.83 0.18 -20.52
C ALA A 20 7.53 1.38 -21.16
N GLU A 21 8.07 1.18 -22.36
CA GLU A 21 8.76 2.24 -23.08
C GLU A 21 8.27 2.31 -24.50
N GLU A 22 8.15 3.53 -25.01
CA GLU A 22 7.92 3.72 -26.43
C GLU A 22 9.26 3.72 -27.15
N ALA A 23 9.32 3.11 -28.31
CA ALA A 23 10.51 3.17 -29.15
C ALA A 23 10.68 4.60 -29.64
N SER A 24 11.85 5.19 -29.39
CA SER A 24 12.17 6.54 -29.83
C SER A 24 13.66 6.68 -30.00
N ALA A 25 14.08 7.76 -30.64
CA ALA A 25 15.52 8.02 -30.82
C ALA A 25 16.25 8.23 -29.49
N ALA A 26 15.54 8.55 -28.44
CA ALA A 26 16.14 8.75 -27.11
C ALA A 26 16.31 7.46 -26.33
N VAL A 27 15.67 6.38 -26.78
CA VAL A 27 15.77 5.08 -26.11
C VAL A 27 16.92 4.30 -26.72
N PRO A 28 17.84 3.75 -25.89
CA PRO A 28 18.97 2.99 -26.41
C PRO A 28 18.58 1.77 -27.23
N TYR A 29 19.36 1.48 -28.25
CA TYR A 29 19.17 0.28 -29.04
C TYR A 29 20.50 -0.45 -29.12
N PRO A 30 20.54 -1.75 -28.82
CA PRO A 30 19.42 -2.56 -28.34
C PRO A 30 19.00 -2.15 -26.94
N PRO A 31 17.72 -2.37 -26.57
CA PRO A 31 17.24 -2.01 -25.26
C PRO A 31 17.89 -2.87 -24.18
N HIS A 32 18.10 -2.30 -23.01
CA HIS A 32 18.64 -3.02 -21.87
C HIS A 32 17.49 -3.47 -20.96
N ALA A 33 17.47 -4.74 -20.61
CA ALA A 33 16.45 -5.27 -19.73
C ALA A 33 16.54 -4.63 -18.36
N LYS A 34 15.42 -4.12 -17.86
CA LYS A 34 15.40 -3.46 -16.56
C LYS A 34 14.02 -3.51 -15.95
N LEU A 35 13.97 -3.39 -14.63
CA LEU A 35 12.76 -3.20 -13.87
C LEU A 35 12.92 -1.92 -13.07
N VAL A 36 11.79 -1.38 -12.60
CA VAL A 36 11.81 -0.18 -11.77
C VAL A 36 11.65 -0.57 -10.32
N ASP A 37 12.52 -0.04 -9.46
CA ASP A 37 12.35 -0.18 -8.02
C ASP A 37 11.37 0.87 -7.54
N LEU A 38 10.31 0.42 -6.86
CA LEU A 38 9.31 1.30 -6.30
C LEU A 38 9.23 1.10 -4.79
N GLN A 39 8.94 2.18 -4.10
CA GLN A 39 8.68 2.14 -2.66
C GLN A 39 7.28 2.66 -2.43
N GLU A 40 6.49 1.89 -1.68
CA GLU A 40 5.10 2.22 -1.38
C GLU A 40 4.88 2.23 0.11
N VAL A 41 4.03 3.12 0.56
CA VAL A 41 3.55 3.11 1.94
C VAL A 41 2.05 3.20 1.89
N GLY A 42 1.37 2.33 2.62
CA GLY A 42 -0.09 2.37 2.65
C GLY A 42 -0.64 1.48 3.74
N PHE A 43 -1.96 1.57 3.91
CA PHE A 43 -2.65 0.70 4.86
C PHE A 43 -2.69 -0.71 4.28
N LEU A 44 -2.29 -1.69 5.09
CA LEU A 44 -2.34 -3.08 4.67
C LEU A 44 -3.80 -3.52 4.70
N LEU A 45 -4.36 -3.80 3.54
CA LEU A 45 -5.77 -4.15 3.41
C LEU A 45 -5.99 -5.66 3.35
N ASP A 46 -5.09 -6.37 2.67
CA ASP A 46 -5.21 -7.81 2.52
C ASP A 46 -3.88 -8.37 2.05
N GLU A 47 -3.66 -9.66 2.27
CA GLU A 47 -2.49 -10.34 1.74
C GLU A 47 -2.75 -11.83 1.66
N ASN A 48 -2.16 -12.46 0.67
CA ASN A 48 -2.19 -13.88 0.48
C ASN A 48 -0.90 -14.32 -0.21
N ASP A 49 -0.82 -15.56 -0.68
CA ASP A 49 0.40 -16.05 -1.32
C ASP A 49 0.68 -15.38 -2.65
N GLU A 50 -0.32 -14.79 -3.27
CA GLU A 50 -0.18 -14.20 -4.58
C GLU A 50 0.13 -12.71 -4.53
N ALA A 51 -0.50 -11.98 -3.64
CA ALA A 51 -0.41 -10.53 -3.64
C ALA A 51 -0.55 -9.92 -2.26
N VAL A 52 -0.08 -8.69 -2.15
CA VAL A 52 -0.33 -7.81 -1.01
C VAL A 52 -1.10 -6.61 -1.52
N VAL A 53 -2.16 -6.24 -0.81
CA VAL A 53 -2.98 -5.09 -1.18
C VAL A 53 -2.81 -3.99 -0.16
N ILE A 54 -2.41 -2.81 -0.62
CA ILE A 54 -2.33 -1.64 0.24
C ILE A 54 -3.27 -0.56 -0.27
N GLY A 55 -3.74 0.27 0.63
CA GLY A 55 -4.64 1.37 0.30
C GLY A 55 -4.07 2.69 0.75
N MET A 56 -4.39 3.75 0.01
CA MET A 56 -3.91 5.08 0.34
C MET A 56 -4.65 5.68 1.51
N GLU A 57 -5.91 5.32 1.69
CA GLU A 57 -6.72 5.87 2.76
C GLU A 57 -7.79 4.88 3.23
N LEU A 58 -8.27 5.09 4.44
CA LEU A 58 -9.39 4.34 4.98
C LEU A 58 -10.59 5.27 5.08
N SER A 59 -11.79 4.71 4.95
CA SER A 59 -13.03 5.47 5.08
C SER A 59 -13.92 4.81 6.13
N ASP A 60 -14.61 5.61 6.90
CA ASP A 60 -15.61 5.13 7.85
C ASP A 60 -17.01 5.16 7.25
N ASP A 61 -17.14 5.54 6.00
CA ASP A 61 -18.42 5.58 5.31
C ASP A 61 -18.87 4.15 5.01
N LYS A 62 -20.06 3.81 5.47
CA LYS A 62 -20.59 2.46 5.31
C LYS A 62 -20.87 2.10 3.85
N GLU A 63 -21.05 3.09 3.00
CA GLU A 63 -21.34 2.85 1.59
C GLU A 63 -20.07 2.77 0.75
N VAL A 64 -18.91 2.98 1.38
CA VAL A 64 -17.62 2.94 0.70
C VAL A 64 -16.78 1.88 1.39
N ALA A 65 -16.09 1.06 0.61
CA ALA A 65 -15.17 0.08 1.18
C ALA A 65 -14.12 0.81 2.03
N PRO A 66 -13.70 0.24 3.16
CA PRO A 66 -12.74 0.91 4.04
C PRO A 66 -11.46 1.35 3.36
N GLY A 67 -10.94 0.56 2.46
CA GLY A 67 -9.68 0.89 1.79
C GLY A 67 -9.92 1.49 0.42
N ARG A 68 -9.33 2.65 0.17
CA ARG A 68 -9.47 3.35 -1.10
C ARG A 68 -8.12 3.49 -1.79
N TRP A 69 -8.16 3.65 -3.10
CA TRP A 69 -6.96 3.79 -3.92
C TRP A 69 -6.04 2.59 -3.68
N ARG A 70 -6.54 1.41 -4.04
CA ARG A 70 -5.86 0.15 -3.74
C ARG A 70 -4.80 -0.18 -4.77
N LEU A 71 -3.67 -0.67 -4.28
CA LEU A 71 -2.62 -1.19 -5.12
C LEU A 71 -2.39 -2.64 -4.75
N HIS A 72 -2.48 -3.53 -5.74
CA HIS A 72 -2.21 -4.95 -5.57
C HIS A 72 -0.79 -5.22 -6.04
N ILE A 73 0.08 -5.66 -5.15
CA ILE A 73 1.49 -5.88 -5.44
C ILE A 73 1.78 -7.37 -5.48
N PRO A 74 2.32 -7.90 -6.59
CA PRO A 74 2.66 -9.32 -6.65
C PRO A 74 3.71 -9.69 -5.60
N ARG A 75 3.46 -10.75 -4.86
CA ARG A 75 4.41 -11.23 -3.83
C ARG A 75 5.79 -11.48 -4.41
N VAL A 76 5.85 -12.07 -5.60
CA VAL A 76 7.13 -12.41 -6.23
C VAL A 76 7.98 -11.18 -6.54
N SER A 77 7.38 -10.01 -6.60
CA SER A 77 8.08 -8.77 -6.92
C SER A 77 8.54 -8.01 -5.69
N ILE A 78 8.12 -8.43 -4.51
CA ILE A 78 8.45 -7.73 -3.26
C ILE A 78 9.88 -8.06 -2.84
N GLN A 79 10.68 -7.03 -2.64
CA GLN A 79 12.06 -7.15 -2.19
C GLN A 79 12.16 -6.97 -0.67
N GLU A 80 11.30 -6.13 -0.13
CA GLU A 80 11.30 -5.83 1.29
C GLU A 80 9.91 -5.41 1.71
N MET A 81 9.47 -5.84 2.88
CA MET A 81 8.19 -5.43 3.44
C MET A 81 8.34 -5.26 4.94
N ARG A 82 7.85 -4.14 5.46
CA ARG A 82 7.83 -3.87 6.88
C ARG A 82 6.41 -3.45 7.25
N VAL A 83 5.92 -3.96 8.37
CA VAL A 83 4.56 -3.68 8.81
C VAL A 83 4.59 -3.14 10.21
N VAL A 84 3.82 -2.06 10.44
CA VAL A 84 3.66 -1.46 11.74
C VAL A 84 2.18 -1.51 12.09
N GLU A 85 1.87 -1.95 13.30
CA GLU A 85 0.51 -2.01 13.76
C GLU A 85 0.15 -0.69 14.43
N LEU A 86 -0.95 -0.08 14.01
CA LEU A 86 -1.37 1.22 14.51
C LEU A 86 -2.54 1.17 15.49
N GLY A 87 -3.14 -0.01 15.68
CA GLY A 87 -4.27 -0.15 16.56
C GLY A 87 -5.60 -0.09 15.83
N ARG A 88 -6.66 0.35 16.50
CA ARG A 88 -8.01 0.30 15.96
C ARG A 88 -8.25 1.35 14.89
N ALA A 89 -8.97 0.95 13.85
CA ALA A 89 -9.40 1.89 12.83
C ALA A 89 -10.39 2.89 13.45
N PHE A 90 -10.21 4.17 13.18
CA PHE A 90 -11.10 5.22 13.66
C PHE A 90 -11.40 5.15 15.15
N SER A 91 -10.40 4.73 15.94
CA SER A 91 -10.56 4.69 17.37
C SER A 91 -10.81 6.10 17.89
N LYS A 92 -11.72 6.18 18.89
CA LYS A 92 -12.04 7.45 19.45
C LYS A 92 -10.83 8.01 20.16
N ARG A 93 -10.41 9.20 19.75
CA ARG A 93 -9.27 9.83 20.37
C ARG A 93 -9.58 10.21 21.78
N ARG A 94 -8.67 9.91 22.68
CA ARG A 94 -8.81 10.31 24.05
C ARG A 94 -8.81 11.82 24.14
N LYS A 95 -9.78 12.37 24.85
CA LYS A 95 -9.84 13.79 25.01
C LYS A 95 -8.64 14.28 25.80
N SER A 96 -7.98 15.30 25.28
CA SER A 96 -6.85 15.88 25.98
C SER A 96 -7.30 16.54 27.26
N PRO A 97 -6.58 16.32 28.35
CA PRO A 97 -6.95 16.99 29.60
C PRO A 97 -6.61 18.46 29.58
N VAL A 98 -6.03 19.01 28.59
CA VAL A 98 -5.74 20.26 28.51
C VAL A 98 -6.12 20.98 27.78
N ARG A 99 -5.94 21.65 27.57
CA ARG A 99 -6.07 22.31 26.84
C ARG A 99 -6.90 23.04 26.86
N GLU A 100 -7.06 23.65 27.18
CA GLU A 100 -7.82 24.49 27.12
C GLU A 100 -7.30 25.53 27.27
#